data_f56566c3939860667411c5722db34520
#
_entry.id   f56566c3939860667411c5722db34520
#
_cell.length_a   1.000
_cell.length_b   1.000
_cell.length_c   1.000
_cell.angle_alpha   90.00
_cell.angle_beta   90.00
_cell.angle_gamma   90.00
#
_symmetry.space_group_name_H-M   'P 1'
#
loop_
_entity.id
_entity.type
_entity.pdbx_description
1 polymer ?
#
loop_
_entity_poly.entity_id
_entity_poly.type
_entity_poly.pdbx_seq_one_letter_code
_entity_poly.pdbx_strand_id
1 'polypeptide(L)'
;MEKIKLKLGEVLQLETEINGYVDPKNGEVIFEGFTKQNLSIILKYELSDFSSVLKGERTKVDGLRDDLIKKHGEDDGKGGIMVKMYLKEIKDENDNVIGGEYNPKYIEFDKEYGTLLNQEIELEYPEITKEELKEAGKSKDKYQVLFKLIKKEVKKEGAN
;
A
#
# COMPACT_ATOMS: atom_id res chain seq x y z
N MET A 1 14.14 1.71 18.11
CA MET A 1 13.12 1.81 17.06
C MET A 1 11.91 2.54 17.61
N GLU A 2 11.32 3.38 16.81
CA GLU A 2 10.11 4.10 17.15
C GLU A 2 8.87 3.28 16.78
N LYS A 3 7.71 3.64 17.34
CA LYS A 3 6.43 2.98 17.07
C LYS A 3 5.46 3.93 16.40
N ILE A 4 4.68 3.43 15.46
CA ILE A 4 3.61 4.16 14.78
C ILE A 4 2.37 3.31 14.65
N LYS A 5 1.20 3.94 14.79
CA LYS A 5 -0.09 3.33 14.44
C LYS A 5 -0.49 3.75 13.05
N LEU A 6 -0.77 2.78 12.20
CA LEU A 6 -1.22 2.98 10.83
C LEU A 6 -2.43 2.09 10.55
N LYS A 7 -3.32 2.57 9.68
CA LYS A 7 -4.36 1.72 9.11
C LYS A 7 -3.73 0.71 8.15
N LEU A 8 -4.31 -0.47 8.02
CA LEU A 8 -3.80 -1.49 7.08
C LEU A 8 -3.69 -0.96 5.65
N GLY A 9 -4.62 -0.13 5.18
CA GLY A 9 -4.51 0.54 3.88
C GLY A 9 -3.26 1.39 3.74
N GLU A 10 -2.87 2.11 4.79
CA GLU A 10 -1.62 2.89 4.84
C GLU A 10 -0.38 1.98 4.89
N VAL A 11 -0.48 0.83 5.57
CA VAL A 11 0.59 -0.17 5.62
C VAL A 11 0.87 -0.75 4.23
N LEU A 12 -0.17 -1.05 3.45
CA LEU A 12 -0.03 -1.52 2.06
C LEU A 12 0.63 -0.45 1.18
N GLN A 13 0.25 0.81 1.35
CA GLN A 13 0.86 1.92 0.64
C GLN A 13 2.32 2.10 1.04
N LEU A 14 2.63 2.06 2.34
CA LEU A 14 4.00 2.17 2.86
C LEU A 14 4.88 1.03 2.34
N GLU A 15 4.36 -0.19 2.27
CA GLU A 15 5.07 -1.33 1.68
C GLU A 15 5.47 -1.03 0.23
N THR A 16 4.56 -0.50 -0.57
CA THR A 16 4.83 -0.09 -1.95
C THR A 16 5.85 1.05 -2.02
N GLU A 17 5.75 2.05 -1.15
CA GLU A 17 6.69 3.19 -1.10
C GLU A 17 8.11 2.76 -0.73
N ILE A 18 8.25 1.76 0.15
CA ILE A 18 9.55 1.23 0.58
C ILE A 18 10.14 0.25 -0.43
N ASN A 19 9.35 -0.68 -0.95
CA ASN A 19 9.83 -1.77 -1.80
C ASN A 19 9.75 -1.49 -3.29
N GLY A 20 8.93 -0.52 -3.69
CA GLY A 20 8.63 -0.27 -5.09
C GLY A 20 7.50 -1.15 -5.63
N TYR A 21 7.21 -0.94 -6.90
CA TYR A 21 6.17 -1.69 -7.61
C TYR A 21 6.65 -2.11 -9.00
N VAL A 22 6.45 -3.37 -9.28
CA VAL A 22 6.78 -4.00 -10.56
C VAL A 22 5.49 -4.49 -11.20
N ASP A 23 5.30 -4.24 -12.49
CA ASP A 23 4.16 -4.76 -13.24
C ASP A 23 4.23 -6.30 -13.28
N PRO A 24 3.24 -7.01 -12.71
CA PRO A 24 3.26 -8.48 -12.69
C PRO A 24 3.12 -9.12 -14.08
N LYS A 25 2.67 -8.35 -15.09
CA LYS A 25 2.47 -8.87 -16.45
C LYS A 25 3.74 -8.94 -17.27
N ASN A 26 4.62 -7.95 -17.13
CA ASN A 26 5.83 -7.81 -17.96
C ASN A 26 7.13 -7.66 -17.16
N GLY A 27 7.06 -7.56 -15.83
CA GLY A 27 8.23 -7.37 -14.97
C GLY A 27 8.83 -5.96 -15.03
N GLU A 28 8.15 -5.00 -15.66
CA GLU A 28 8.61 -3.61 -15.74
C GLU A 28 8.53 -2.93 -14.38
N VAL A 29 9.60 -2.22 -14.00
CA VAL A 29 9.62 -1.41 -12.78
C VAL A 29 8.81 -0.13 -13.01
N ILE A 30 7.61 -0.07 -12.41
CA ILE A 30 6.75 1.11 -12.48
C ILE A 30 7.19 2.17 -11.46
N PHE A 31 7.64 1.73 -10.30
CA PHE A 31 8.09 2.59 -9.22
C PHE A 31 9.25 1.94 -8.47
N GLU A 32 10.38 2.64 -8.39
CA GLU A 32 11.49 2.24 -7.53
C GLU A 32 11.22 2.67 -6.09
N GLY A 33 11.25 1.71 -5.18
CA GLY A 33 11.02 1.95 -3.76
C GLY A 33 12.17 2.69 -3.09
N PHE A 34 11.91 3.18 -1.88
CA PHE A 34 12.87 3.91 -1.06
C PHE A 34 14.17 3.11 -0.80
N THR A 35 14.08 1.79 -0.64
CA THR A 35 15.25 0.92 -0.44
C THR A 35 16.24 0.91 -1.61
N LYS A 36 15.82 1.33 -2.80
CA LYS A 36 16.67 1.42 -3.99
C LYS A 36 17.38 2.76 -4.12
N GLN A 37 17.07 3.70 -3.25
CA GLN A 37 17.68 5.03 -3.26
C GLN A 37 19.07 5.04 -2.62
N ASN A 38 19.78 6.17 -2.75
CA ASN A 38 21.09 6.35 -2.16
C ASN A 38 20.96 6.61 -0.64
N LEU A 39 20.92 5.53 0.15
CA LEU A 39 20.75 5.54 1.60
C LEU A 39 22.03 5.06 2.29
N SER A 40 22.20 5.43 3.55
CA SER A 40 23.23 4.86 4.41
C SER A 40 23.09 3.34 4.51
N ILE A 41 24.22 2.64 4.67
CA ILE A 41 24.20 1.18 4.79
C ILE A 41 23.45 0.71 6.05
N ILE A 42 23.48 1.51 7.11
CA ILE A 42 22.78 1.22 8.37
C ILE A 42 21.27 1.29 8.12
N LEU A 43 20.80 2.38 7.51
CA LEU A 43 19.36 2.50 7.21
C LEU A 43 18.89 1.41 6.24
N LYS A 44 19.69 1.04 5.24
CA LYS A 44 19.35 -0.08 4.34
C LYS A 44 19.19 -1.40 5.11
N TYR A 45 20.05 -1.65 6.08
CA TYR A 45 19.96 -2.84 6.93
C TYR A 45 18.67 -2.82 7.77
N GLU A 46 18.39 -1.72 8.46
CA GLU A 46 17.18 -1.57 9.29
C GLU A 46 15.89 -1.63 8.44
N LEU A 47 15.90 -1.04 7.25
CA LEU A 47 14.78 -1.10 6.31
C LEU A 47 14.56 -2.52 5.76
N SER A 48 15.57 -3.38 5.71
CA SER A 48 15.42 -4.76 5.26
C SER A 48 14.47 -5.54 6.17
N ASP A 49 14.64 -5.42 7.48
CA ASP A 49 13.77 -6.07 8.46
C ASP A 49 12.37 -5.47 8.45
N PHE A 50 12.27 -4.14 8.42
CA PHE A 50 11.00 -3.46 8.33
C PHE A 50 10.24 -3.78 7.04
N SER A 51 10.93 -3.84 5.91
CA SER A 51 10.38 -4.29 4.62
C SER A 51 9.75 -5.69 4.72
N SER A 52 10.42 -6.61 5.43
CA SER A 52 9.92 -7.97 5.63
C SER A 52 8.63 -7.99 6.47
N VAL A 53 8.54 -7.16 7.50
CA VAL A 53 7.31 -6.99 8.30
C VAL A 53 6.16 -6.47 7.42
N LEU A 54 6.40 -5.43 6.63
CA LEU A 54 5.39 -4.85 5.75
C LEU A 54 4.89 -5.86 4.69
N LYS A 55 5.79 -6.65 4.10
CA LYS A 55 5.44 -7.73 3.17
C LYS A 55 4.59 -8.81 3.84
N GLY A 56 4.89 -9.13 5.09
CA GLY A 56 4.08 -10.06 5.88
C GLY A 56 2.65 -9.56 6.09
N GLU A 57 2.49 -8.28 6.41
CA GLU A 57 1.16 -7.67 6.55
C GLU A 57 0.41 -7.63 5.21
N ARG A 58 1.07 -7.29 4.10
CA ARG A 58 0.48 -7.38 2.76
C ARG A 58 -0.03 -8.78 2.46
N THR A 59 0.77 -9.80 2.70
CA THR A 59 0.39 -11.20 2.45
C THR A 59 -0.87 -11.60 3.23
N LYS A 60 -0.99 -11.15 4.50
CA LYS A 60 -2.19 -11.40 5.31
C LYS A 60 -3.41 -10.71 4.72
N VAL A 61 -3.28 -9.42 4.35
CA VAL A 61 -4.40 -8.65 3.77
C VAL A 61 -4.82 -9.23 2.43
N ASP A 62 -3.88 -9.60 1.56
CA ASP A 62 -4.17 -10.21 0.26
C ASP A 62 -4.89 -11.56 0.44
N GLY A 63 -4.49 -12.39 1.40
CA GLY A 63 -5.19 -13.63 1.74
C GLY A 63 -6.64 -13.40 2.19
N LEU A 64 -6.87 -12.43 3.07
CA LEU A 64 -8.22 -12.06 3.51
C LEU A 64 -9.06 -11.44 2.39
N ARG A 65 -8.46 -10.65 1.52
CA ARG A 65 -9.12 -10.14 0.31
C ARG A 65 -9.55 -11.27 -0.61
N ASP A 66 -8.69 -12.26 -0.82
CA ASP A 66 -9.01 -13.43 -1.64
C ASP A 66 -10.17 -14.24 -1.04
N ASP A 67 -10.24 -14.38 0.29
CA ASP A 67 -11.36 -15.01 0.98
C ASP A 67 -12.67 -14.23 0.78
N LEU A 68 -12.62 -12.89 0.81
CA LEU A 68 -13.77 -12.04 0.51
C LEU A 68 -14.20 -12.15 -0.95
N ILE A 69 -13.25 -12.26 -1.88
CA ILE A 69 -13.56 -12.50 -3.31
C ILE A 69 -14.26 -13.84 -3.48
N LYS A 70 -13.81 -14.90 -2.81
CA LYS A 70 -14.48 -16.21 -2.84
C LYS A 70 -15.88 -16.15 -2.23
N LYS A 71 -16.06 -15.38 -1.15
CA LYS A 71 -17.36 -15.24 -0.45
C LYS A 71 -18.40 -14.51 -1.30
N HIS A 72 -18.02 -13.44 -1.98
CA HIS A 72 -18.93 -12.55 -2.71
C HIS A 72 -18.87 -12.69 -4.24
N GLY A 73 -17.85 -13.39 -4.73
CA GLY A 73 -17.59 -13.50 -6.17
C GLY A 73 -18.38 -14.58 -6.87
N GLU A 74 -18.30 -14.54 -8.18
CA GLU A 74 -18.87 -15.52 -9.12
C GLU A 74 -17.77 -16.00 -10.05
N ASP A 75 -17.99 -17.15 -10.69
CA ASP A 75 -17.12 -17.67 -11.74
C ASP A 75 -16.96 -16.62 -12.86
N ASP A 76 -15.72 -16.33 -13.25
CA ASP A 76 -15.41 -15.38 -14.33
C ASP A 76 -15.48 -15.98 -15.73
N GLY A 77 -15.84 -17.27 -15.84
CA GLY A 77 -15.87 -18.02 -17.10
C GLY A 77 -14.48 -18.44 -17.61
N LYS A 78 -13.41 -18.15 -16.87
CA LYS A 78 -12.01 -18.45 -17.22
C LYS A 78 -11.28 -19.30 -16.19
N GLY A 79 -12.03 -19.93 -15.27
CA GLY A 79 -11.50 -20.76 -14.18
C GLY A 79 -11.13 -20.00 -12.93
N GLY A 80 -11.50 -18.71 -12.82
CA GLY A 80 -11.30 -17.86 -11.65
C GLY A 80 -12.61 -17.40 -11.04
N ILE A 81 -12.50 -16.64 -9.93
CA ILE A 81 -13.63 -16.01 -9.24
C ILE A 81 -13.39 -14.51 -9.24
N MET A 82 -14.41 -13.73 -9.54
CA MET A 82 -14.37 -12.27 -9.48
C MET A 82 -15.63 -11.68 -8.86
N VAL A 83 -15.52 -10.53 -8.26
CA VAL A 83 -16.65 -9.71 -7.81
C VAL A 83 -16.90 -8.63 -8.84
N LYS A 84 -17.98 -8.74 -9.60
CA LYS A 84 -18.34 -7.73 -10.61
C LYS A 84 -18.89 -6.50 -9.92
N MET A 85 -18.37 -5.32 -10.28
CA MET A 85 -18.85 -4.04 -9.74
C MET A 85 -20.29 -3.74 -10.19
N TYR A 86 -20.62 -4.05 -11.44
CA TYR A 86 -21.92 -3.77 -12.02
C TYR A 86 -22.62 -5.03 -12.49
N LEU A 87 -23.94 -5.12 -12.28
CA LEU A 87 -24.81 -6.13 -12.90
C LEU A 87 -25.02 -5.83 -14.38
N LYS A 88 -25.16 -4.54 -14.70
CA LYS A 88 -25.22 -4.01 -16.07
C LYS A 88 -24.26 -2.86 -16.20
N GLU A 89 -23.36 -2.96 -17.17
CA GLU A 89 -22.40 -1.90 -17.48
C GLU A 89 -23.00 -0.92 -18.49
N ILE A 90 -22.77 0.38 -18.26
CA ILE A 90 -23.00 1.43 -19.26
C ILE A 90 -21.64 1.76 -19.86
N LYS A 91 -21.53 1.66 -21.19
CA LYS A 91 -20.28 1.90 -21.91
C LYS A 91 -20.41 3.13 -22.80
N ASP A 92 -19.31 3.83 -23.02
CA ASP A 92 -19.20 4.93 -23.98
C ASP A 92 -18.96 4.40 -25.41
N GLU A 93 -18.82 5.31 -26.38
CA GLU A 93 -18.58 5.01 -27.78
C GLU A 93 -17.26 4.23 -28.04
N ASN A 94 -16.32 4.28 -27.08
CA ASN A 94 -15.03 3.61 -27.14
C ASN A 94 -14.99 2.29 -26.34
N ASP A 95 -16.17 1.75 -25.94
CA ASP A 95 -16.34 0.54 -25.14
C ASP A 95 -15.76 0.66 -23.71
N ASN A 96 -15.54 1.87 -23.19
CA ASN A 96 -15.15 2.12 -21.81
C ASN A 96 -16.38 2.10 -20.90
N VAL A 97 -16.26 1.42 -19.75
CA VAL A 97 -17.31 1.40 -18.74
C VAL A 97 -17.35 2.76 -18.02
N ILE A 98 -18.47 3.46 -18.13
CA ILE A 98 -18.69 4.79 -17.54
C ILE A 98 -19.66 4.78 -16.35
N GLY A 99 -20.24 3.64 -16.05
CA GLY A 99 -21.17 3.45 -14.93
C GLY A 99 -21.99 2.18 -15.09
N GLY A 100 -23.05 2.05 -14.32
CA GLY A 100 -23.96 0.93 -14.40
C GLY A 100 -24.83 0.74 -13.17
N GLU A 101 -25.54 -0.37 -13.14
CA GLU A 101 -26.29 -0.83 -11.97
C GLU A 101 -25.34 -1.59 -11.05
N TYR A 102 -25.13 -1.08 -9.83
CA TYR A 102 -24.23 -1.69 -8.86
C TYR A 102 -24.70 -3.09 -8.45
N ASN A 103 -23.74 -4.02 -8.39
CA ASN A 103 -23.94 -5.34 -7.86
C ASN A 103 -23.99 -5.29 -6.33
N PRO A 104 -25.08 -5.72 -5.67
CA PRO A 104 -25.16 -5.77 -4.21
C PRO A 104 -24.01 -6.56 -3.54
N LYS A 105 -23.54 -7.63 -4.17
CA LYS A 105 -22.40 -8.43 -3.68
C LYS A 105 -21.09 -7.62 -3.72
N TYR A 106 -20.92 -6.74 -4.71
CA TYR A 106 -19.78 -5.85 -4.75
C TYR A 106 -19.83 -4.83 -3.63
N ILE A 107 -21.02 -4.27 -3.34
CA ILE A 107 -21.20 -3.31 -2.23
C ILE A 107 -20.84 -3.96 -0.89
N GLU A 108 -21.26 -5.21 -0.64
CA GLU A 108 -20.90 -5.95 0.57
C GLU A 108 -19.39 -6.25 0.64
N PHE A 109 -18.80 -6.70 -0.47
CA PHE A 109 -17.35 -6.91 -0.58
C PHE A 109 -16.58 -5.62 -0.25
N ASP A 110 -16.93 -4.52 -0.88
CA ASP A 110 -16.27 -3.22 -0.70
C ASP A 110 -16.36 -2.75 0.75
N LYS A 111 -17.53 -2.91 1.39
CA LYS A 111 -17.74 -2.60 2.79
C LYS A 111 -16.87 -3.44 3.73
N GLU A 112 -16.82 -4.75 3.56
CA GLU A 112 -16.02 -5.65 4.40
C GLU A 112 -14.52 -5.42 4.17
N TYR A 113 -14.09 -5.24 2.92
CA TYR A 113 -12.69 -4.94 2.61
C TYR A 113 -12.27 -3.56 3.12
N GLY A 114 -13.12 -2.55 2.98
CA GLY A 114 -12.91 -1.22 3.56
C GLY A 114 -12.78 -1.27 5.09
N THR A 115 -13.59 -2.08 5.76
CA THR A 115 -13.48 -2.29 7.22
C THR A 115 -12.13 -2.92 7.58
N LEU A 116 -11.66 -3.90 6.82
CA LEU A 116 -10.33 -4.50 7.01
C LEU A 116 -9.23 -3.45 6.83
N LEU A 117 -9.26 -2.68 5.75
CA LEU A 117 -8.25 -1.66 5.47
C LEU A 117 -8.21 -0.52 6.48
N ASN A 118 -9.29 -0.29 7.21
CA ASN A 118 -9.37 0.72 8.28
C ASN A 118 -8.94 0.19 9.67
N GLN A 119 -8.63 -1.10 9.82
CA GLN A 119 -8.04 -1.61 11.06
C GLN A 119 -6.69 -0.99 11.30
N GLU A 120 -6.43 -0.58 12.53
CA GLU A 120 -5.14 -0.01 12.94
C GLU A 120 -4.23 -1.10 13.51
N ILE A 121 -2.98 -1.08 13.12
CA ILE A 121 -1.91 -1.87 13.71
C ILE A 121 -0.77 -0.98 14.19
N GLU A 122 -0.03 -1.43 15.17
CA GLU A 122 1.19 -0.78 15.66
C GLU A 122 2.40 -1.45 15.00
N LEU A 123 3.28 -0.64 14.42
CA LEU A 123 4.52 -1.08 13.79
C LEU A 123 5.72 -0.40 14.45
N GLU A 124 6.78 -1.17 14.65
CA GLU A 124 8.10 -0.63 14.95
C GLU A 124 8.81 -0.30 13.64
N TYR A 125 9.43 0.88 13.54
CA TYR A 125 10.06 1.35 12.32
C TYR A 125 11.42 2.01 12.59
N PRO A 126 12.35 1.96 11.61
CA PRO A 126 13.59 2.73 11.67
C PRO A 126 13.29 4.22 11.42
N GLU A 127 13.87 5.10 12.24
CA GLU A 127 13.77 6.55 12.01
C GLU A 127 14.48 6.93 10.71
N ILE A 128 13.81 7.73 9.90
CA ILE A 128 14.33 8.29 8.66
C ILE A 128 14.63 9.78 8.89
N THR A 129 15.84 10.21 8.54
CA THR A 129 16.21 11.61 8.65
C THR A 129 15.74 12.40 7.41
N LYS A 130 15.61 13.71 7.57
CA LYS A 130 15.31 14.60 6.44
C LYS A 130 16.40 14.59 5.38
N GLU A 131 17.65 14.44 5.79
CA GLU A 131 18.82 14.34 4.91
C GLU A 131 18.73 13.08 4.05
N GLU A 132 18.44 11.92 4.64
CA GLU A 132 18.25 10.66 3.90
C GLU A 132 17.08 10.75 2.92
N LEU A 133 16.00 11.42 3.29
CA LEU A 133 14.90 11.65 2.35
C LEU A 133 15.30 12.58 1.20
N LYS A 134 16.12 13.61 1.43
CA LYS A 134 16.64 14.48 0.36
C LYS A 134 17.52 13.71 -0.61
N GLU A 135 18.34 12.79 -0.10
CA GLU A 135 19.19 11.91 -0.90
C GLU A 135 18.40 10.86 -1.72
N ALA A 136 17.11 10.65 -1.39
CA ALA A 136 16.23 9.72 -2.11
C ALA A 136 15.89 10.14 -3.56
N GLY A 137 16.34 11.29 -4.01
CA GLY A 137 16.28 11.71 -5.41
C GLY A 137 14.87 11.98 -5.93
N LYS A 138 14.63 11.61 -7.20
CA LYS A 138 13.39 11.94 -7.93
C LYS A 138 12.14 11.21 -7.41
N SER A 139 12.30 10.13 -6.67
CA SER A 139 11.16 9.33 -6.17
C SER A 139 10.48 9.93 -4.95
N LYS A 140 11.11 10.91 -4.27
CA LYS A 140 10.58 11.49 -3.02
C LYS A 140 9.14 12.04 -3.13
N ASP A 141 8.76 12.56 -4.29
CA ASP A 141 7.43 13.16 -4.51
C ASP A 141 6.32 12.11 -4.52
N LYS A 142 6.67 10.83 -4.59
CA LYS A 142 5.74 9.69 -4.57
C LYS A 142 5.53 9.11 -3.17
N TYR A 143 6.26 9.60 -2.17
CA TYR A 143 6.13 9.13 -0.79
C TYR A 143 5.06 9.94 -0.06
N GLN A 144 4.07 9.26 0.49
CA GLN A 144 3.00 9.87 1.29
C GLN A 144 3.02 9.34 2.72
N VAL A 145 2.95 8.03 2.90
CA VAL A 145 2.97 7.40 4.22
C VAL A 145 4.37 7.40 4.80
N LEU A 146 5.39 7.22 3.97
CA LEU A 146 6.80 7.25 4.39
C LEU A 146 7.16 8.55 5.13
N PHE A 147 6.56 9.69 4.76
CA PHE A 147 6.76 10.97 5.47
C PHE A 147 6.38 10.92 6.96
N LYS A 148 5.49 10.02 7.35
CA LYS A 148 5.11 9.84 8.76
C LYS A 148 6.24 9.24 9.61
N LEU A 149 7.21 8.57 8.97
CA LEU A 149 8.36 7.92 9.60
C LEU A 149 9.56 8.87 9.76
N ILE A 150 9.45 10.11 9.29
CA ILE A 150 10.55 11.06 9.36
C ILE A 150 10.71 11.55 10.81
N LYS A 151 11.94 11.50 11.29
CA LYS A 151 12.30 12.03 12.60
C LYS A 151 11.89 13.49 12.71
N LYS A 152 11.03 13.81 13.67
CA LYS A 152 10.68 15.19 14.02
C LYS A 152 11.88 15.82 14.73
N GLU A 153 12.38 16.94 14.18
CA GLU A 153 13.37 17.74 14.89
C GLU A 153 12.74 18.20 16.22
N VAL A 154 13.33 17.77 17.32
CA VAL A 154 13.03 18.38 18.61
C VAL A 154 13.53 19.80 18.52
N LYS A 155 12.64 20.81 18.44
CA LYS A 155 13.02 22.18 18.66
C LYS A 155 13.67 22.22 20.04
N LYS A 156 14.99 22.42 20.09
CA LYS A 156 15.63 22.85 21.35
C LYS A 156 14.96 24.17 21.69
N GLU A 157 14.01 24.14 22.65
CA GLU A 157 13.58 25.35 23.31
C GLU A 157 14.85 26.00 23.83
N GLY A 158 15.06 27.24 23.38
CA GLY A 158 16.31 27.96 23.65
C GLY A 158 16.58 28.01 25.16
N ALA A 159 17.77 27.57 25.51
CA ALA A 159 18.36 27.99 26.76
C ALA A 159 18.56 29.52 26.67
N ASN A 160 17.75 30.27 27.44
CA ASN A 160 18.02 31.64 27.80
C ASN A 160 19.14 31.66 28.84
#